data_81abfa842f0da6e154b900bbc07571fa
#
_entry.id   81abfa842f0da6e154b900bbc07571fa
#
_cell.length_a   1.000
_cell.length_b   1.000
_cell.length_c   1.000
_cell.angle_alpha   90.00
_cell.angle_beta   90.00
_cell.angle_gamma   90.00
#
_symmetry.space_group_name_H-M   'P 1'
#
loop_
_entity.id
_entity.type
_entity.pdbx_description
1 polymer ?
#
loop_
_entity_poly.entity_id
_entity_poly.type
_entity_poly.pdbx_seq_one_letter_code
_entity_poly.pdbx_strand_id
1 'polypeptide(L)'
;MYDSFAVPHYRTRRAEFITVNNGSGYNTSIQLYQLIGEIAYVNDEGKKSKRGAKLIYKRIPKLGIKENEIVINTTRLVKEGTEVFISFSKPIHENLKKFQKEVIKNHVPLSLTLSWNEDLTGFVNVEYYLDDELINFRHKVVGKFEKAKNKPVTKEKIEKQLSKTGGTPFYIDEIKFHNMPDSLFIPISELNQIRRDVLAQAQDLLLNHYTPTKKSVKATRKKLNEFYEDYESFNNLSKKKTPKISLFIDNLDQLKSISGFDLKRVYFDGNCLYNNPEDYYENIPKLLEEASLMTPDAELVWVLSSFINEKEAVKCNEIVKELESKGIIISVMGDFPGMGEIFDCPIYGNHNLNVWNSFTVKNLKEAGFDGLILSSELSGNEIKQLVSKNNTTDIDLEMIVNGNLEVIVSKDDFSNLNDGKDFIIHNNADYAILEDKKRKKFKYKVLFDYNKQSHIINKDCLCLIEEMNEIKQLGIDSIILDCRYSNEKYTTNILSIYNDSLKDRDDEELSKYKYQIMDFSQSYINKGNYIEGRLHEDKHENS
;
A
#
# COMPACT_ATOMS: atom_id res chain seq x y z
N MET A 1 -20.18 5.14 -11.93
CA MET A 1 -19.82 4.49 -10.67
C MET A 1 -18.41 4.95 -10.23
N TYR A 2 -18.20 6.27 -10.05
CA TYR A 2 -16.92 6.88 -9.64
C TYR A 2 -17.16 8.19 -8.85
N ASP A 3 -18.13 8.20 -7.93
CA ASP A 3 -18.49 9.41 -7.16
C ASP A 3 -18.17 9.32 -5.67
N SER A 4 -17.29 8.42 -5.24
CA SER A 4 -16.94 8.29 -3.82
C SER A 4 -15.46 8.14 -3.52
N PHE A 5 -14.56 8.75 -4.31
CA PHE A 5 -13.25 9.05 -3.78
C PHE A 5 -13.39 10.23 -2.83
N ALA A 6 -13.47 9.94 -1.55
CA ALA A 6 -13.18 10.92 -0.52
C ALA A 6 -11.81 11.50 -0.87
N VAL A 7 -11.77 12.78 -1.24
CA VAL A 7 -10.52 13.49 -1.44
C VAL A 7 -9.76 13.36 -0.13
N PRO A 8 -8.57 12.74 -0.11
CA PRO A 8 -7.78 12.67 1.10
C PRO A 8 -7.64 14.11 1.63
N HIS A 9 -7.87 14.30 2.91
CA HIS A 9 -7.60 15.58 3.56
C HIS A 9 -6.09 15.76 3.52
N TYR A 10 -5.58 16.40 2.48
CA TYR A 10 -4.18 16.76 2.42
C TYR A 10 -3.87 17.68 3.58
N ARG A 11 -3.19 17.19 4.59
CA ARG A 11 -2.42 18.02 5.52
C ARG A 11 -1.27 18.64 4.73
N THR A 12 -1.57 19.73 4.05
CA THR A 12 -0.52 20.54 3.45
C THR A 12 0.06 21.37 4.57
N ARG A 13 1.33 21.13 4.88
CA ARG A 13 2.22 21.87 5.77
C ARG A 13 1.52 22.78 6.78
N ARG A 14 1.76 22.53 8.07
CA ARG A 14 1.38 23.43 9.18
C ARG A 14 1.70 24.85 8.80
N ALA A 15 0.68 25.67 8.74
CA ALA A 15 0.84 27.11 8.76
C ALA A 15 0.36 27.60 10.12
N GLU A 16 1.19 28.31 10.83
CA GLU A 16 0.83 28.91 12.09
C GLU A 16 0.32 30.33 11.86
N PHE A 17 -0.68 30.74 12.62
CA PHE A 17 -1.09 32.14 12.66
C PHE A 17 -0.01 32.93 13.38
N ILE A 18 0.64 33.87 12.68
CA ILE A 18 1.80 34.57 13.21
C ILE A 18 1.41 35.91 13.85
N THR A 19 0.28 36.50 13.48
CA THR A 19 -0.18 37.75 14.08
C THR A 19 -1.70 37.87 14.02
N VAL A 20 -2.31 38.23 15.14
CA VAL A 20 -3.70 38.68 15.23
C VAL A 20 -3.71 40.21 15.30
N ASN A 21 -4.20 40.86 14.28
CA ASN A 21 -4.30 42.33 14.30
C ASN A 21 -5.61 42.72 14.98
N ASN A 22 -5.52 43.40 16.13
CA ASN A 22 -6.64 43.84 16.99
C ASN A 22 -7.42 45.04 16.47
N GLY A 23 -7.42 45.32 15.17
CA GLY A 23 -8.30 46.29 14.57
C GLY A 23 -9.75 45.77 14.53
N SER A 24 -10.73 46.65 14.57
CA SER A 24 -12.19 46.43 14.70
C SER A 24 -12.87 45.51 13.68
N GLY A 25 -12.16 44.58 13.09
CA GLY A 25 -12.59 43.46 12.26
C GLY A 25 -11.61 42.32 12.48
N TYR A 26 -12.13 41.10 12.62
CA TYR A 26 -11.33 39.90 12.83
C TYR A 26 -10.46 39.59 11.58
N ASN A 27 -9.32 40.30 11.45
CA ASN A 27 -8.33 40.02 10.41
C ASN A 27 -7.21 39.21 11.03
N THR A 28 -6.95 38.08 10.45
CA THR A 28 -5.85 37.21 10.86
C THR A 28 -4.87 37.09 9.71
N SER A 29 -3.61 37.41 9.97
CA SER A 29 -2.52 37.24 9.01
C SER A 29 -1.92 35.85 9.16
N ILE A 30 -1.76 35.14 8.05
CA ILE A 30 -1.15 33.82 8.00
C ILE A 30 0.06 33.91 7.09
N GLN A 31 1.25 33.53 7.58
CA GLN A 31 2.40 33.30 6.71
C GLN A 31 2.26 31.94 6.04
N LEU A 32 2.00 31.94 4.75
CA LEU A 32 1.85 30.73 3.94
C LEU A 32 2.84 30.74 2.79
N TYR A 33 3.75 29.78 2.81
CA TYR A 33 4.55 29.47 1.64
C TYR A 33 3.65 28.79 0.59
N GLN A 34 3.22 29.52 -0.43
CA GLN A 34 2.53 29.02 -1.63
C GLN A 34 1.12 28.43 -1.44
N LEU A 35 0.21 29.14 -0.83
CA LEU A 35 -1.18 28.73 -0.84
C LEU A 35 -2.04 29.65 -1.73
N ILE A 36 -2.54 29.09 -2.83
CA ILE A 36 -3.58 29.70 -3.66
C ILE A 36 -4.77 28.72 -3.64
N GLY A 37 -5.81 29.02 -2.87
CA GLY A 37 -6.97 28.13 -2.76
C GLY A 37 -8.02 28.60 -1.77
N GLU A 38 -9.11 27.85 -1.65
CA GLU A 38 -10.09 28.02 -0.60
C GLU A 38 -9.63 27.31 0.67
N ILE A 39 -9.60 28.04 1.79
CA ILE A 39 -9.17 27.52 3.09
C ILE A 39 -10.40 27.17 3.92
N ALA A 40 -10.50 25.92 4.39
CA ALA A 40 -11.52 25.53 5.35
C ALA A 40 -11.11 26.00 6.74
N TYR A 41 -11.98 26.73 7.37
CA TYR A 41 -11.77 27.21 8.72
C TYR A 41 -11.93 26.08 9.76
N VAL A 42 -11.01 25.99 10.70
CA VAL A 42 -11.11 25.13 11.89
C VAL A 42 -11.27 26.06 13.09
N ASN A 43 -12.30 25.84 13.91
CA ASN A 43 -12.50 26.63 15.12
C ASN A 43 -11.52 26.21 16.24
N ASP A 44 -11.43 27.02 17.30
CA ASP A 44 -10.55 26.82 18.47
C ASP A 44 -10.73 25.47 19.19
N GLU A 45 -11.77 24.72 18.88
CA GLU A 45 -12.09 23.41 19.45
C GLU A 45 -11.79 22.26 18.49
N GLY A 46 -11.12 22.49 17.38
CA GLY A 46 -10.84 21.49 16.35
C GLY A 46 -12.06 21.03 15.55
N LYS A 47 -13.24 21.59 15.77
CA LYS A 47 -14.47 21.23 15.06
C LYS A 47 -14.58 21.95 13.73
N LYS A 48 -14.74 21.20 12.64
CA LYS A 48 -15.07 21.75 11.33
C LYS A 48 -16.40 22.47 11.39
N SER A 49 -16.45 23.73 10.99
CA SER A 49 -17.73 24.42 10.76
C SER A 49 -18.51 23.70 9.67
N LYS A 50 -19.75 23.28 9.92
CA LYS A 50 -20.65 22.68 8.93
C LYS A 50 -21.02 23.62 7.77
N ARG A 51 -20.76 24.91 7.93
CA ARG A 51 -20.90 25.92 6.88
C ARG A 51 -19.49 26.43 6.62
N GLY A 52 -18.89 25.97 5.53
CA GLY A 52 -17.63 26.54 5.05
C GLY A 52 -17.78 28.07 5.05
N ALA A 53 -17.04 28.74 5.91
CA ALA A 53 -16.98 30.19 5.87
C ALA A 53 -16.44 30.54 4.48
N LYS A 54 -17.15 31.38 3.75
CA LYS A 54 -16.66 31.91 2.48
C LYS A 54 -15.49 32.81 2.80
N LEU A 55 -14.27 32.25 2.70
CA LEU A 55 -13.05 32.99 3.01
C LEU A 55 -12.75 33.91 1.83
N ILE A 56 -12.88 35.19 2.06
CA ILE A 56 -12.45 36.21 1.11
C ILE A 56 -10.99 36.50 1.45
N TYR A 57 -10.07 35.91 0.71
CA TYR A 57 -8.65 36.32 0.84
C TYR A 57 -8.31 37.44 -0.12
N LYS A 58 -7.61 38.41 0.38
CA LYS A 58 -7.00 39.47 -0.40
C LYS A 58 -5.51 39.15 -0.53
N ARG A 59 -5.04 38.96 -1.76
CA ARG A 59 -3.61 38.89 -2.02
C ARG A 59 -3.00 40.25 -1.70
N ILE A 60 -2.15 40.33 -0.70
CA ILE A 60 -1.35 41.53 -0.45
C ILE A 60 -0.24 41.52 -1.50
N PRO A 61 -0.05 42.63 -2.27
CA PRO A 61 1.07 42.73 -3.19
C PRO A 61 2.38 42.62 -2.40
N LYS A 62 3.34 41.91 -2.97
CA LYS A 62 4.65 41.62 -2.41
C LYS A 62 5.26 42.82 -1.69
N LEU A 63 5.42 42.72 -0.40
CA LEU A 63 6.35 43.53 0.37
C LEU A 63 7.60 42.70 0.63
N GLY A 64 8.58 42.77 -0.31
CA GLY A 64 9.85 42.07 -0.17
C GLY A 64 9.91 40.64 -0.72
N ILE A 65 11.11 40.15 -1.02
CA ILE A 65 11.41 38.91 -1.78
C ILE A 65 11.18 37.62 -0.95
N LYS A 66 10.78 37.69 0.31
CA LYS A 66 10.81 36.48 1.20
C LYS A 66 9.49 36.04 1.81
N GLU A 67 8.44 36.84 1.83
CA GLU A 67 7.25 36.48 2.60
C GLU A 67 5.97 36.88 1.85
N ASN A 68 5.14 35.89 1.58
CA ASN A 68 3.78 36.09 1.10
C ASN A 68 2.85 36.06 2.32
N GLU A 69 2.44 37.19 2.81
CA GLU A 69 1.37 37.29 3.80
C GLU A 69 0.01 37.13 3.11
N ILE A 70 -0.82 36.24 3.63
CA ILE A 70 -2.20 36.09 3.21
C ILE A 70 -3.09 36.57 4.35
N VAL A 71 -3.91 37.56 4.08
CA VAL A 71 -4.92 38.03 5.03
C VAL A 71 -6.22 37.27 4.80
N ILE A 72 -6.68 36.61 5.83
CA ILE A 72 -7.96 35.87 5.83
C ILE A 72 -8.92 36.63 6.75
N ASN A 73 -10.03 37.08 6.21
CA ASN A 73 -11.11 37.64 7.01
C ASN A 73 -11.95 36.52 7.62
N THR A 74 -11.97 36.45 8.94
CA THR A 74 -12.77 35.48 9.67
C THR A 74 -13.89 36.17 10.43
N THR A 75 -15.00 35.48 10.64
CA THR A 75 -16.14 35.98 11.46
C THR A 75 -15.96 35.68 12.95
N ARG A 76 -14.89 35.02 13.34
CA ARG A 76 -14.56 34.66 14.72
C ARG A 76 -13.09 34.97 15.01
N LEU A 77 -12.78 35.22 16.27
CA LEU A 77 -11.43 35.35 16.75
C LEU A 77 -10.72 34.00 16.61
N VAL A 78 -9.56 34.00 15.98
CA VAL A 78 -8.69 32.82 15.83
C VAL A 78 -7.41 33.11 16.61
N LYS A 79 -7.00 32.18 17.46
CA LYS A 79 -5.80 32.31 18.28
C LYS A 79 -4.55 32.02 17.44
N GLU A 80 -3.44 32.62 17.82
CA GLU A 80 -2.13 32.27 17.30
C GLU A 80 -1.83 30.78 17.52
N GLY A 81 -1.23 30.10 16.55
CA GLY A 81 -0.96 28.67 16.61
C GLY A 81 -2.11 27.77 16.16
N THR A 82 -3.29 28.32 15.82
CA THR A 82 -4.42 27.51 15.30
C THR A 82 -4.06 26.90 13.96
N GLU A 83 -4.28 25.60 13.79
CA GLU A 83 -4.01 24.90 12.55
C GLU A 83 -4.96 25.33 11.42
N VAL A 84 -4.41 25.51 10.23
CA VAL A 84 -5.15 25.91 9.03
C VAL A 84 -5.14 24.77 8.02
N PHE A 85 -6.32 24.38 7.56
CA PHE A 85 -6.48 23.30 6.59
C PHE A 85 -7.04 23.85 5.27
N ILE A 86 -6.49 23.38 4.16
CA ILE A 86 -7.04 23.64 2.84
C ILE A 86 -8.05 22.56 2.50
N SER A 87 -9.32 22.95 2.27
CA SER A 87 -10.36 22.05 1.80
C SER A 87 -10.43 21.96 0.27
N PHE A 88 -9.98 23.00 -0.42
CA PHE A 88 -10.02 23.09 -1.87
C PHE A 88 -8.92 24.03 -2.38
N SER A 89 -8.13 23.54 -3.33
CA SER A 89 -7.11 24.34 -4.03
C SER A 89 -7.51 24.50 -5.49
N LYS A 90 -7.89 25.73 -5.86
CA LYS A 90 -8.29 26.05 -7.24
C LYS A 90 -7.20 25.75 -8.27
N PRO A 91 -5.91 26.08 -8.07
CA PRO A 91 -4.86 25.73 -9.03
C PRO A 91 -4.66 24.24 -9.19
N ILE A 92 -4.72 23.47 -8.10
CA ILE A 92 -4.64 22.01 -8.16
C ILE A 92 -5.82 21.46 -8.93
N HIS A 93 -7.03 21.93 -8.64
CA HIS A 93 -8.25 21.48 -9.31
C HIS A 93 -8.27 21.85 -10.81
N GLU A 94 -7.80 23.04 -11.19
CA GLU A 94 -7.67 23.44 -12.59
C GLU A 94 -6.60 22.63 -13.32
N ASN A 95 -5.49 22.32 -12.66
CA ASN A 95 -4.48 21.42 -13.21
C ASN A 95 -5.02 19.99 -13.35
N LEU A 96 -5.71 19.45 -12.34
CA LEU A 96 -6.36 18.15 -12.42
C LEU A 96 -7.41 18.10 -13.56
N LYS A 97 -8.19 19.16 -13.75
CA LYS A 97 -9.10 19.26 -14.90
C LYS A 97 -8.37 19.29 -16.24
N LYS A 98 -7.20 19.92 -16.32
CA LYS A 98 -6.34 19.84 -17.50
C LYS A 98 -5.84 18.41 -17.69
N PHE A 99 -5.29 17.78 -16.65
CA PHE A 99 -4.88 16.39 -16.70
C PHE A 99 -6.03 15.44 -17.06
N GLN A 100 -7.22 15.60 -16.50
CA GLN A 100 -8.38 14.82 -16.87
C GLN A 100 -8.78 14.98 -18.34
N LYS A 101 -8.60 16.18 -18.91
CA LYS A 101 -8.77 16.42 -20.34
C LYS A 101 -7.58 15.92 -21.17
N GLU A 102 -6.42 15.81 -20.57
CA GLU A 102 -5.14 15.44 -21.20
C GLU A 102 -4.78 13.96 -21.02
N VAL A 103 -5.34 13.26 -20.03
CA VAL A 103 -5.18 11.80 -19.84
C VAL A 103 -5.63 11.01 -21.07
N ILE A 104 -6.48 11.62 -21.93
CA ILE A 104 -6.79 11.07 -23.24
C ILE A 104 -5.71 11.41 -24.28
N LYS A 105 -4.62 12.08 -23.91
CA LYS A 105 -3.56 12.57 -24.81
C LYS A 105 -2.27 11.76 -24.84
N ASN A 106 -2.21 10.58 -24.27
CA ASN A 106 -1.20 9.62 -24.66
C ASN A 106 -1.57 9.03 -26.02
N HIS A 107 -1.68 9.92 -27.01
CA HIS A 107 -1.99 9.52 -28.36
C HIS A 107 -0.71 9.05 -29.05
N VAL A 108 -0.82 8.01 -29.83
CA VAL A 108 0.25 7.53 -30.68
C VAL A 108 0.50 8.57 -31.78
N PRO A 109 1.73 9.10 -31.91
CA PRO A 109 2.05 10.04 -32.99
C PRO A 109 2.02 9.34 -34.35
N LEU A 110 1.33 9.93 -35.33
CA LEU A 110 1.34 9.46 -36.71
C LEU A 110 2.09 10.46 -37.59
N SER A 111 3.05 9.98 -38.34
CA SER A 111 3.68 10.71 -39.44
C SER A 111 3.02 10.32 -40.76
N LEU A 112 2.52 11.31 -41.49
CA LEU A 112 1.85 11.10 -42.76
C LEU A 112 2.70 11.63 -43.91
N THR A 113 2.85 10.84 -44.98
CA THR A 113 3.46 11.29 -46.23
C THR A 113 2.45 11.13 -47.36
N LEU A 114 1.93 12.25 -47.86
CA LEU A 114 1.05 12.27 -48.99
C LEU A 114 1.87 12.34 -50.29
N SER A 115 1.54 11.50 -51.26
CA SER A 115 2.22 11.46 -52.53
C SER A 115 1.23 11.25 -53.68
N TRP A 116 1.54 11.77 -54.87
CA TRP A 116 0.73 11.65 -56.07
C TRP A 116 1.54 11.13 -57.25
N ASN A 117 0.90 10.31 -58.07
CA ASN A 117 1.44 9.89 -59.36
C ASN A 117 1.08 10.92 -60.44
N GLU A 118 1.64 10.75 -61.64
CA GLU A 118 1.36 11.59 -62.79
C GLU A 118 -0.14 11.55 -63.24
N ASP A 119 -0.81 10.42 -62.98
CA ASP A 119 -2.25 10.24 -63.23
C ASP A 119 -3.17 10.82 -62.14
N LEU A 120 -2.61 11.56 -61.23
CA LEU A 120 -3.28 12.14 -60.02
C LEU A 120 -3.76 11.10 -59.00
N THR A 121 -3.32 9.85 -59.09
CA THR A 121 -3.60 8.88 -58.02
C THR A 121 -2.82 9.27 -56.73
N GLY A 122 -3.55 9.45 -55.66
CA GLY A 122 -2.97 9.82 -54.35
C GLY A 122 -2.70 8.63 -53.45
N PHE A 123 -1.67 8.74 -52.61
CA PHE A 123 -1.34 7.78 -51.58
C PHE A 123 -1.03 8.50 -50.29
N VAL A 124 -1.35 7.87 -49.15
CA VAL A 124 -0.94 8.30 -47.82
C VAL A 124 -0.12 7.19 -47.23
N ASN A 125 1.18 7.40 -47.08
CA ASN A 125 2.03 6.53 -46.26
C ASN A 125 1.92 7.00 -44.83
N VAL A 126 1.70 6.06 -43.89
CA VAL A 126 1.53 6.29 -42.47
C VAL A 126 2.63 5.55 -41.75
N GLU A 127 3.28 6.22 -40.83
CA GLU A 127 4.36 5.66 -39.99
C GLU A 127 4.12 6.05 -38.53
N TYR A 128 4.30 5.10 -37.61
CA TYR A 128 4.27 5.30 -36.16
C TYR A 128 4.99 4.17 -35.45
N TYR A 129 5.33 4.38 -34.17
CA TYR A 129 6.01 3.39 -33.35
C TYR A 129 5.07 2.80 -32.31
N LEU A 130 5.17 1.48 -32.11
CA LEU A 130 4.58 0.73 -31.00
C LEU A 130 5.66 -0.11 -30.35
N ASP A 131 5.94 0.11 -29.08
CA ASP A 131 6.96 -0.62 -28.31
C ASP A 131 8.32 -0.72 -29.07
N ASP A 132 8.80 0.41 -29.60
CA ASP A 132 10.00 0.55 -30.42
C ASP A 132 9.93 -0.13 -31.82
N GLU A 133 8.82 -0.77 -32.19
CA GLU A 133 8.60 -1.33 -33.51
C GLU A 133 8.00 -0.30 -34.45
N LEU A 134 8.60 -0.08 -35.63
CA LEU A 134 8.06 0.80 -36.65
C LEU A 134 6.92 0.12 -37.39
N ILE A 135 5.72 0.65 -37.19
CA ILE A 135 4.53 0.26 -37.97
C ILE A 135 4.38 1.21 -39.15
N ASN A 136 4.25 0.66 -40.32
CA ASN A 136 3.99 1.44 -41.54
C ASN A 136 2.97 0.77 -42.45
N PHE A 137 2.22 1.59 -43.12
CA PHE A 137 1.32 1.14 -44.18
C PHE A 137 1.08 2.23 -45.21
N ARG A 138 0.63 1.80 -46.38
CA ARG A 138 0.28 2.71 -47.49
C ARG A 138 -1.20 2.60 -47.81
N HIS A 139 -1.90 3.71 -47.65
CA HIS A 139 -3.31 3.83 -48.01
C HIS A 139 -3.42 4.44 -49.42
N LYS A 140 -4.07 3.72 -50.35
CA LYS A 140 -4.38 4.27 -51.68
C LYS A 140 -5.67 5.07 -51.58
N VAL A 141 -5.60 6.32 -51.97
CA VAL A 141 -6.79 7.17 -51.99
C VAL A 141 -7.73 6.75 -53.12
N VAL A 142 -8.91 6.33 -52.72
CA VAL A 142 -9.97 5.95 -53.68
C VAL A 142 -10.77 7.21 -54.01
N GLY A 143 -10.47 7.83 -55.14
CA GLY A 143 -11.15 9.04 -55.57
C GLY A 143 -10.43 9.63 -56.79
N LYS A 144 -11.16 10.29 -57.66
CA LYS A 144 -10.56 11.04 -58.79
C LYS A 144 -10.21 12.42 -58.28
N PHE A 145 -8.93 12.65 -58.09
CA PHE A 145 -8.45 14.01 -57.92
C PHE A 145 -8.50 14.70 -59.29
N GLU A 146 -9.04 15.90 -59.34
CA GLU A 146 -9.19 16.67 -60.57
C GLU A 146 -8.25 17.87 -60.57
N LYS A 147 -7.99 18.42 -61.72
CA LYS A 147 -7.36 19.73 -61.83
C LYS A 147 -8.38 20.80 -61.44
N ALA A 148 -7.94 21.72 -60.58
CA ALA A 148 -8.77 22.81 -60.11
C ALA A 148 -9.22 23.71 -61.27
N LYS A 149 -10.51 23.95 -61.39
CA LYS A 149 -11.06 24.88 -62.40
C LYS A 149 -10.89 26.34 -61.97
N ASN A 150 -10.93 26.60 -60.63
CA ASN A 150 -10.88 27.98 -60.11
C ASN A 150 -9.78 28.14 -59.06
N LYS A 151 -9.81 27.35 -57.95
CA LYS A 151 -8.89 27.52 -56.84
C LYS A 151 -8.35 26.15 -56.35
N PRO A 152 -7.04 25.90 -56.46
CA PRO A 152 -6.45 24.64 -55.98
C PRO A 152 -6.51 24.53 -54.45
N VAL A 153 -6.44 23.30 -53.95
CA VAL A 153 -6.31 23.02 -52.50
C VAL A 153 -4.91 23.39 -52.03
N THR A 154 -4.79 24.03 -50.87
CA THR A 154 -3.51 24.36 -50.27
C THR A 154 -3.06 23.30 -49.27
N LYS A 155 -1.74 23.19 -49.01
CA LYS A 155 -1.16 22.27 -48.02
C LYS A 155 -1.76 22.49 -46.65
N GLU A 156 -1.87 23.74 -46.22
CA GLU A 156 -2.41 24.11 -44.89
C GLU A 156 -3.86 23.64 -44.71
N LYS A 157 -4.64 23.64 -45.83
CA LYS A 157 -6.02 23.16 -45.79
C LYS A 157 -6.08 21.65 -45.65
N ILE A 158 -5.18 20.90 -46.29
CA ILE A 158 -5.06 19.45 -46.17
C ILE A 158 -4.63 19.11 -44.74
N GLU A 159 -3.57 19.73 -44.24
CA GLU A 159 -3.06 19.56 -42.86
C GLU A 159 -4.15 19.79 -41.84
N LYS A 160 -4.85 20.92 -41.92
CA LYS A 160 -5.97 21.26 -41.03
C LYS A 160 -7.10 20.23 -41.01
N GLN A 161 -7.35 19.54 -42.11
CA GLN A 161 -8.42 18.52 -42.18
C GLN A 161 -7.90 17.17 -41.66
N LEU A 162 -6.70 16.76 -42.02
CA LEU A 162 -6.13 15.48 -41.61
C LEU A 162 -5.75 15.47 -40.10
N SER A 163 -5.37 16.61 -39.54
CA SER A 163 -5.03 16.73 -38.10
C SER A 163 -6.23 16.62 -37.15
N LYS A 164 -7.45 16.47 -37.68
CA LYS A 164 -8.65 16.28 -36.84
C LYS A 164 -8.82 14.82 -36.43
N THR A 165 -8.12 14.40 -35.40
CA THR A 165 -8.08 13.00 -34.94
C THR A 165 -9.01 12.68 -33.76
N GLY A 166 -9.91 13.60 -33.42
CA GLY A 166 -10.80 13.45 -32.24
C GLY A 166 -11.55 12.12 -32.22
N GLY A 167 -11.61 11.49 -31.04
CA GLY A 167 -12.23 10.17 -30.83
C GLY A 167 -11.33 8.98 -31.18
N THR A 168 -10.04 9.21 -31.51
CA THR A 168 -9.05 8.15 -31.77
C THR A 168 -7.85 8.27 -30.83
N PRO A 169 -7.05 7.20 -30.63
CA PRO A 169 -5.84 7.25 -29.82
C PRO A 169 -4.67 7.95 -30.51
N PHE A 170 -4.86 8.57 -31.65
CA PHE A 170 -3.80 9.14 -32.49
C PHE A 170 -3.80 10.66 -32.49
N TYR A 171 -2.62 11.24 -32.71
CA TYR A 171 -2.48 12.61 -33.18
C TYR A 171 -1.53 12.66 -34.38
N ILE A 172 -1.68 13.65 -35.24
CA ILE A 172 -0.78 13.85 -36.37
C ILE A 172 0.38 14.71 -35.89
N ASP A 173 1.58 14.12 -35.93
CA ASP A 173 2.82 14.77 -35.56
C ASP A 173 3.44 15.54 -36.73
N GLU A 174 3.49 14.88 -37.90
CA GLU A 174 4.06 15.48 -39.09
C GLU A 174 3.25 15.11 -40.34
N ILE A 175 3.16 16.05 -41.30
CA ILE A 175 2.61 15.79 -42.65
C ILE A 175 3.61 16.25 -43.70
N LYS A 176 4.08 15.30 -44.53
CA LYS A 176 4.96 15.55 -45.68
C LYS A 176 4.18 15.43 -46.97
N PHE A 177 4.59 16.19 -47.99
CA PHE A 177 4.00 16.20 -49.32
C PHE A 177 5.07 15.90 -50.37
N HIS A 178 4.83 14.86 -51.21
CA HIS A 178 5.67 14.51 -52.32
C HIS A 178 4.89 14.61 -53.64
N ASN A 179 5.46 15.32 -54.61
CA ASN A 179 4.89 15.51 -55.96
C ASN A 179 3.46 16.01 -55.93
N MET A 180 3.13 16.94 -55.03
CA MET A 180 1.80 17.56 -55.01
C MET A 180 1.62 18.45 -56.21
N PRO A 181 0.60 18.19 -57.10
CA PRO A 181 0.37 19.03 -58.25
C PRO A 181 -0.13 20.42 -57.86
N ASP A 182 0.39 21.48 -58.52
CA ASP A 182 0.02 22.87 -58.24
C ASP A 182 -1.46 23.18 -58.46
N SER A 183 -2.10 22.46 -59.40
CA SER A 183 -3.50 22.61 -59.76
C SER A 183 -4.42 21.56 -59.12
N LEU A 184 -4.02 20.94 -58.00
CA LEU A 184 -4.78 19.87 -57.40
C LEU A 184 -6.08 20.37 -56.74
N PHE A 185 -7.18 19.68 -57.00
CA PHE A 185 -8.46 19.88 -56.32
C PHE A 185 -8.84 18.62 -55.53
N ILE A 186 -9.12 18.76 -54.24
CA ILE A 186 -9.63 17.70 -53.38
C ILE A 186 -10.84 18.25 -52.61
N PRO A 187 -12.02 17.66 -52.76
CA PRO A 187 -13.18 18.00 -51.95
C PRO A 187 -12.91 17.77 -50.45
N ILE A 188 -13.47 18.60 -49.58
CA ILE A 188 -13.34 18.43 -48.11
C ILE A 188 -13.92 17.08 -47.65
N SER A 189 -14.96 16.58 -48.29
CA SER A 189 -15.56 15.26 -48.06
C SER A 189 -14.52 14.14 -48.25
N GLU A 190 -13.75 14.23 -49.35
CA GLU A 190 -12.70 13.25 -49.66
C GLU A 190 -11.55 13.30 -48.61
N LEU A 191 -11.10 14.50 -48.26
CA LEU A 191 -10.08 14.63 -47.16
C LEU A 191 -10.58 14.04 -45.86
N ASN A 192 -11.85 14.22 -45.55
CA ASN A 192 -12.43 13.63 -44.33
C ASN A 192 -12.58 12.10 -44.44
N GLN A 193 -12.83 11.57 -45.66
CA GLN A 193 -12.88 10.12 -45.87
C GLN A 193 -11.48 9.51 -45.74
N ILE A 194 -10.48 10.09 -46.43
CA ILE A 194 -9.08 9.69 -46.32
C ILE A 194 -8.64 9.63 -44.85
N ARG A 195 -8.95 10.67 -44.09
CA ARG A 195 -8.63 10.70 -42.66
C ARG A 195 -9.29 9.55 -41.92
N ARG A 196 -10.59 9.30 -42.13
CA ARG A 196 -11.29 8.19 -41.43
C ARG A 196 -10.69 6.84 -41.76
N ASP A 197 -10.40 6.60 -43.03
CA ASP A 197 -9.87 5.33 -43.52
C ASP A 197 -8.44 5.08 -42.98
N VAL A 198 -7.60 6.11 -43.01
CA VAL A 198 -6.24 6.06 -42.45
C VAL A 198 -6.26 5.80 -40.95
N LEU A 199 -7.10 6.54 -40.20
CA LEU A 199 -7.18 6.35 -38.73
C LEU A 199 -7.79 4.99 -38.36
N ALA A 200 -8.78 4.49 -39.13
CA ALA A 200 -9.35 3.16 -38.92
C ALA A 200 -8.31 2.07 -39.15
N GLN A 201 -7.56 2.16 -40.26
CA GLN A 201 -6.49 1.19 -40.56
C GLN A 201 -5.36 1.23 -39.50
N ALA A 202 -4.96 2.42 -39.08
CA ALA A 202 -3.99 2.58 -38.00
C ALA A 202 -4.47 1.95 -36.67
N GLN A 203 -5.77 2.13 -36.36
CA GLN A 203 -6.38 1.56 -35.16
C GLN A 203 -6.46 0.03 -35.23
N ASP A 204 -6.80 -0.53 -36.39
CA ASP A 204 -6.81 -1.99 -36.56
C ASP A 204 -5.42 -2.59 -36.39
N LEU A 205 -4.38 -1.95 -36.91
CA LEU A 205 -2.98 -2.38 -36.72
C LEU A 205 -2.55 -2.26 -35.26
N LEU A 206 -2.90 -1.17 -34.58
CA LEU A 206 -2.67 -0.98 -33.15
C LEU A 206 -3.32 -2.09 -32.32
N LEU A 207 -4.59 -2.38 -32.56
CA LEU A 207 -5.31 -3.45 -31.87
C LEU A 207 -4.70 -4.83 -32.15
N ASN A 208 -4.34 -5.10 -33.41
CA ASN A 208 -3.72 -6.36 -33.78
C ASN A 208 -2.33 -6.55 -33.14
N HIS A 209 -1.55 -5.47 -32.99
CA HIS A 209 -0.24 -5.52 -32.33
C HIS A 209 -0.37 -6.00 -30.88
N TYR A 210 -1.32 -5.45 -30.10
CA TYR A 210 -1.53 -5.83 -28.70
C TYR A 210 -2.47 -7.02 -28.51
N THR A 211 -3.17 -7.48 -29.54
CA THR A 211 -4.05 -8.64 -29.43
C THR A 211 -3.26 -9.94 -29.54
N PRO A 212 -3.25 -10.80 -28.51
CA PRO A 212 -2.51 -12.07 -28.56
C PRO A 212 -3.02 -12.96 -29.69
N THR A 213 -2.11 -13.55 -30.45
CA THR A 213 -2.47 -14.49 -31.50
C THR A 213 -3.08 -15.77 -30.90
N LYS A 214 -3.93 -16.47 -31.66
CA LYS A 214 -4.47 -17.78 -31.23
C LYS A 214 -3.38 -18.76 -30.87
N LYS A 215 -2.23 -18.71 -31.56
CA LYS A 215 -1.05 -19.56 -31.27
C LYS A 215 -0.42 -19.19 -29.93
N SER A 216 -0.26 -17.88 -29.65
CA SER A 216 0.27 -17.38 -28.38
C SER A 216 -0.66 -17.76 -27.22
N VAL A 217 -1.98 -17.53 -27.36
CA VAL A 217 -2.97 -17.92 -26.34
C VAL A 217 -2.92 -19.42 -26.07
N LYS A 218 -2.83 -20.27 -27.12
CA LYS A 218 -2.72 -21.74 -26.95
C LYS A 218 -1.41 -22.13 -26.25
N ALA A 219 -0.29 -21.50 -26.61
CA ALA A 219 1.01 -21.75 -25.96
C ALA A 219 1.01 -21.32 -24.49
N THR A 220 0.43 -20.16 -24.16
CA THR A 220 0.29 -19.69 -22.79
C THR A 220 -0.61 -20.60 -21.97
N ARG A 221 -1.75 -21.04 -22.52
CA ARG A 221 -2.64 -22.00 -21.84
C ARG A 221 -1.93 -23.34 -21.56
N LYS A 222 -1.11 -23.82 -22.51
CA LYS A 222 -0.33 -25.04 -22.30
C LYS A 222 0.65 -24.87 -21.14
N LYS A 223 1.43 -23.77 -21.14
CA LYS A 223 2.35 -23.46 -20.03
C LYS A 223 1.62 -23.31 -18.69
N LEU A 224 0.44 -22.70 -18.70
CA LEU A 224 -0.37 -22.54 -17.50
C LEU A 224 -0.87 -23.88 -16.97
N ASN A 225 -1.31 -24.80 -17.86
CA ASN A 225 -1.73 -26.13 -17.46
C ASN A 225 -0.56 -26.96 -16.92
N GLU A 226 0.61 -26.94 -17.58
CA GLU A 226 1.84 -27.58 -17.10
C GLU A 226 2.22 -27.05 -15.70
N PHE A 227 2.13 -25.76 -15.51
CA PHE A 227 2.37 -25.12 -14.22
C PHE A 227 1.37 -25.58 -13.14
N TYR A 228 0.08 -25.72 -13.46
CA TYR A 228 -0.91 -26.23 -12.51
C TYR A 228 -0.75 -27.74 -12.26
N GLU A 229 -0.38 -28.53 -13.25
CA GLU A 229 -0.09 -29.95 -13.09
C GLU A 229 1.11 -30.17 -12.16
N ASP A 230 2.19 -29.42 -12.35
CA ASP A 230 3.33 -29.40 -11.43
C ASP A 230 2.89 -28.99 -10.02
N TYR A 231 2.10 -27.92 -9.91
CA TYR A 231 1.60 -27.43 -8.64
C TYR A 231 0.66 -28.42 -7.91
N GLU A 232 -0.13 -29.21 -8.62
CA GLU A 232 -1.00 -30.23 -8.03
C GLU A 232 -0.23 -31.51 -7.66
N SER A 233 0.87 -31.83 -8.33
CA SER A 233 1.70 -33.00 -8.04
C SER A 233 2.38 -32.95 -6.66
N PHE A 234 2.52 -31.75 -6.06
CA PHE A 234 3.11 -31.55 -4.73
C PHE A 234 2.20 -31.95 -3.56
N ASN A 235 0.99 -32.44 -3.80
CA ASN A 235 -0.04 -32.70 -2.78
C ASN A 235 0.24 -33.85 -1.79
N ASN A 236 1.37 -34.57 -1.85
CA ASN A 236 1.50 -35.86 -1.17
C ASN A 236 2.55 -35.99 -0.07
N LEU A 237 3.18 -34.93 0.39
CA LEU A 237 4.24 -35.02 1.41
C LEU A 237 4.05 -34.02 2.56
N SER A 238 3.04 -34.21 3.39
CA SER A 238 3.03 -33.52 4.68
C SER A 238 4.10 -34.12 5.58
N LYS A 239 5.17 -33.42 5.84
CA LYS A 239 6.06 -33.73 6.96
C LYS A 239 5.25 -33.54 8.24
N LYS A 240 4.80 -34.66 8.86
CA LYS A 240 4.23 -34.62 10.21
C LYS A 240 5.32 -34.20 11.17
N LYS A 241 5.42 -32.90 11.46
CA LYS A 241 6.34 -32.35 12.44
C LYS A 241 5.50 -31.57 13.45
N THR A 242 5.63 -31.91 14.73
CA THR A 242 5.04 -31.09 15.78
C THR A 242 5.67 -29.70 15.73
N PRO A 243 4.88 -28.63 15.64
CA PRO A 243 5.43 -27.28 15.57
C PRO A 243 6.17 -26.92 16.87
N LYS A 244 7.22 -26.13 16.76
CA LYS A 244 7.87 -25.52 17.93
C LYS A 244 7.11 -24.25 18.35
N ILE A 245 7.52 -23.64 19.45
CA ILE A 245 6.97 -22.37 19.90
C ILE A 245 7.96 -21.25 19.55
N SER A 246 7.44 -20.19 18.95
CA SER A 246 8.08 -18.89 18.83
C SER A 246 7.30 -17.86 19.64
N LEU A 247 7.95 -16.80 20.11
CA LEU A 247 7.35 -15.86 21.05
C LEU A 247 7.62 -14.43 20.61
N PHE A 248 6.58 -13.59 20.50
CA PHE A 248 6.72 -12.14 20.42
C PHE A 248 6.72 -11.52 21.82
N ILE A 249 7.70 -10.67 22.08
CA ILE A 249 7.85 -9.87 23.31
C ILE A 249 8.29 -8.45 22.98
N ASP A 250 8.08 -7.53 23.91
CA ASP A 250 8.44 -6.12 23.75
C ASP A 250 9.35 -5.57 24.87
N ASN A 251 9.73 -6.40 25.87
CA ASN A 251 10.62 -5.97 26.95
C ASN A 251 11.44 -7.12 27.54
N LEU A 252 12.54 -6.77 28.20
CA LEU A 252 13.49 -7.73 28.79
C LEU A 252 12.94 -8.46 30.02
N ASP A 253 11.97 -7.90 30.74
CA ASP A 253 11.41 -8.55 31.92
C ASP A 253 10.56 -9.76 31.55
N GLN A 254 9.82 -9.67 30.43
CA GLN A 254 9.19 -10.85 29.84
C GLN A 254 10.23 -11.92 29.51
N LEU A 255 11.36 -11.53 28.92
CA LEU A 255 12.42 -12.47 28.56
C LEU A 255 13.02 -13.19 29.75
N LYS A 256 13.26 -12.48 30.86
CA LYS A 256 13.72 -13.08 32.13
C LYS A 256 12.74 -14.12 32.66
N SER A 257 11.44 -13.88 32.51
CA SER A 257 10.38 -14.73 33.05
C SER A 257 10.20 -16.07 32.31
N ILE A 258 10.75 -16.22 31.12
CA ILE A 258 10.60 -17.40 30.25
C ILE A 258 11.86 -18.28 30.20
N SER A 259 12.83 -18.03 31.04
CA SER A 259 14.04 -18.84 31.12
C SER A 259 13.71 -20.32 31.36
N GLY A 260 14.32 -21.21 30.58
CA GLY A 260 14.14 -22.67 30.68
C GLY A 260 13.06 -23.26 29.77
N PHE A 261 12.34 -22.46 28.97
CA PHE A 261 11.47 -22.99 27.94
C PHE A 261 12.24 -23.21 26.62
N ASP A 262 11.94 -24.34 25.92
CA ASP A 262 12.50 -24.62 24.59
C ASP A 262 11.74 -23.82 23.54
N LEU A 263 12.32 -22.69 23.12
CA LEU A 263 11.75 -21.80 22.10
C LEU A 263 12.52 -21.94 20.80
N LYS A 264 11.82 -21.89 19.68
CA LYS A 264 12.46 -21.81 18.36
C LYS A 264 13.03 -20.41 18.11
N ARG A 265 12.20 -19.38 18.35
CA ARG A 265 12.54 -17.97 18.14
C ARG A 265 11.96 -17.07 19.21
N VAL A 266 12.67 -16.01 19.47
CA VAL A 266 12.16 -14.86 20.21
C VAL A 266 12.18 -13.66 19.29
N TYR A 267 11.00 -13.15 18.97
CA TYR A 267 10.77 -11.93 18.21
C TYR A 267 10.75 -10.75 19.18
N PHE A 268 11.81 -9.97 19.21
CA PHE A 268 11.94 -8.82 20.10
C PHE A 268 11.49 -7.55 19.37
N ASP A 269 10.38 -6.96 19.83
CA ASP A 269 9.76 -5.75 19.29
C ASP A 269 9.97 -4.56 20.23
N GLY A 270 11.08 -3.86 20.07
CA GLY A 270 11.41 -2.66 20.86
C GLY A 270 10.84 -1.34 20.29
N ASN A 271 10.01 -1.39 19.25
CA ASN A 271 9.61 -0.19 18.50
C ASN A 271 8.82 0.83 19.35
N CYS A 272 7.98 0.37 20.28
CA CYS A 272 7.16 1.23 21.14
C CYS A 272 7.82 1.58 22.49
N LEU A 273 9.09 1.22 22.71
CA LEU A 273 9.81 1.54 23.95
C LEU A 273 10.30 3.00 24.00
N TYR A 274 10.40 3.65 22.88
CA TYR A 274 10.94 5.00 22.76
C TYR A 274 9.99 5.89 21.95
N ASN A 275 10.03 7.20 22.21
CA ASN A 275 9.14 8.17 21.60
C ASN A 275 9.78 8.97 20.45
N ASN A 276 11.05 8.70 20.13
CA ASN A 276 11.79 9.35 19.06
C ASN A 276 12.90 8.45 18.50
N PRO A 277 13.34 8.69 17.25
CA PRO A 277 14.36 7.86 16.61
C PRO A 277 15.74 7.95 17.25
N GLU A 278 16.11 9.10 17.84
CA GLU A 278 17.44 9.28 18.45
C GLU A 278 17.62 8.32 19.61
N ASP A 279 16.70 8.35 20.59
CA ASP A 279 16.73 7.47 21.76
C ASP A 279 16.61 5.99 21.37
N TYR A 280 15.77 5.70 20.38
CA TYR A 280 15.61 4.32 19.88
C TYR A 280 16.92 3.75 19.36
N TYR A 281 17.54 4.42 18.39
CA TYR A 281 18.76 3.92 17.75
C TYR A 281 20.00 3.97 18.66
N GLU A 282 19.99 4.79 19.70
CA GLU A 282 21.06 4.79 20.71
C GLU A 282 20.98 3.57 21.63
N ASN A 283 19.78 3.11 21.96
CA ASN A 283 19.57 2.10 23.00
C ASN A 283 19.25 0.71 22.46
N ILE A 284 18.65 0.58 21.24
CA ILE A 284 18.26 -0.73 20.72
C ILE A 284 19.42 -1.72 20.56
N PRO A 285 20.66 -1.31 20.20
CA PRO A 285 21.78 -2.25 20.15
C PRO A 285 22.09 -2.91 21.50
N LYS A 286 22.02 -2.15 22.61
CA LYS A 286 22.26 -2.66 23.97
C LYS A 286 21.15 -3.63 24.40
N LEU A 287 19.88 -3.30 24.07
CA LEU A 287 18.74 -4.18 24.36
C LEU A 287 18.85 -5.51 23.62
N LEU A 288 19.27 -5.48 22.35
CA LEU A 288 19.48 -6.69 21.56
C LEU A 288 20.67 -7.53 22.09
N GLU A 289 21.74 -6.88 22.54
CA GLU A 289 22.86 -7.54 23.20
C GLU A 289 22.40 -8.24 24.50
N GLU A 290 21.65 -7.54 25.36
CA GLU A 290 21.11 -8.13 26.59
C GLU A 290 20.12 -9.27 26.31
N ALA A 291 19.22 -9.09 25.30
CA ALA A 291 18.28 -10.12 24.90
C ALA A 291 18.98 -11.37 24.36
N SER A 292 20.04 -11.23 23.59
CA SER A 292 20.83 -12.35 23.07
C SER A 292 21.47 -13.19 24.22
N LEU A 293 21.96 -12.54 25.26
CA LEU A 293 22.50 -13.23 26.43
C LEU A 293 21.43 -14.04 27.19
N MET A 294 20.17 -13.62 27.12
CA MET A 294 19.05 -14.28 27.81
C MET A 294 18.41 -15.40 26.96
N THR A 295 18.74 -15.49 25.68
CA THR A 295 18.17 -16.47 24.74
C THR A 295 19.23 -17.33 24.07
N PRO A 296 20.15 -18.00 24.82
CA PRO A 296 21.27 -18.71 24.22
C PRO A 296 20.86 -19.90 23.34
N ASP A 297 19.69 -20.48 23.62
CA ASP A 297 19.17 -21.68 22.93
C ASP A 297 18.05 -21.36 21.88
N ALA A 298 17.65 -20.09 21.76
CA ALA A 298 16.63 -19.65 20.83
C ALA A 298 17.20 -18.61 19.84
N GLU A 299 16.71 -18.60 18.62
CA GLU A 299 17.08 -17.58 17.65
C GLU A 299 16.44 -16.24 18.03
N LEU A 300 17.26 -15.20 18.24
CA LEU A 300 16.80 -13.85 18.50
C LEU A 300 16.54 -13.13 17.17
N VAL A 301 15.33 -12.63 17.00
CA VAL A 301 14.89 -11.90 15.80
C VAL A 301 14.47 -10.49 16.20
N TRP A 302 15.16 -9.50 15.68
CA TRP A 302 14.78 -8.10 15.86
C TRP A 302 13.63 -7.71 14.92
N VAL A 303 12.51 -7.27 15.49
CA VAL A 303 11.34 -6.81 14.74
C VAL A 303 11.51 -5.35 14.36
N LEU A 304 11.59 -5.08 13.06
CA LEU A 304 11.71 -3.73 12.50
C LEU A 304 10.35 -3.02 12.47
N SER A 305 10.36 -1.69 12.43
CA SER A 305 9.15 -0.89 12.28
C SER A 305 8.48 -1.20 10.92
N SER A 306 7.14 -1.26 10.90
CA SER A 306 6.36 -1.65 9.70
C SER A 306 6.54 -0.69 8.51
N PHE A 307 6.75 0.59 8.76
CA PHE A 307 6.99 1.58 7.70
C PHE A 307 8.41 2.14 7.78
N ILE A 308 9.36 1.27 7.59
CA ILE A 308 10.78 1.64 7.50
C ILE A 308 11.11 2.11 6.07
N ASN A 309 11.91 3.16 5.93
CA ASN A 309 12.44 3.58 4.64
C ASN A 309 13.83 2.98 4.39
N GLU A 310 14.32 3.06 3.16
CA GLU A 310 15.59 2.47 2.77
C GLU A 310 16.78 2.93 3.63
N LYS A 311 16.85 4.23 3.98
CA LYS A 311 17.93 4.75 4.84
C LYS A 311 17.88 4.19 6.24
N GLU A 312 16.69 4.03 6.80
CA GLU A 312 16.49 3.40 8.10
C GLU A 312 16.83 1.91 8.04
N ALA A 313 16.44 1.21 6.96
CA ALA A 313 16.78 -0.19 6.77
C ALA A 313 18.31 -0.41 6.69
N VAL A 314 19.02 0.45 5.95
CA VAL A 314 20.49 0.44 5.90
C VAL A 314 21.09 0.66 7.29
N LYS A 315 20.58 1.64 8.06
CA LYS A 315 21.03 1.89 9.44
C LYS A 315 20.78 0.67 10.35
N CYS A 316 19.64 -0.01 10.20
CA CYS A 316 19.38 -1.25 10.94
C CYS A 316 20.38 -2.34 10.56
N ASN A 317 20.72 -2.49 9.28
CA ASN A 317 21.75 -3.45 8.86
C ASN A 317 23.14 -3.12 9.40
N GLU A 318 23.49 -1.83 9.55
CA GLU A 318 24.72 -1.41 10.21
C GLU A 318 24.76 -1.86 11.67
N ILE A 319 23.64 -1.76 12.41
CA ILE A 319 23.50 -2.26 13.78
C ILE A 319 23.66 -3.78 13.84
N VAL A 320 23.03 -4.51 12.91
CA VAL A 320 23.19 -5.98 12.82
C VAL A 320 24.66 -6.36 12.65
N LYS A 321 25.38 -5.70 11.73
CA LYS A 321 26.82 -5.94 11.49
C LYS A 321 27.69 -5.57 12.69
N GLU A 322 27.34 -4.50 13.41
CA GLU A 322 28.03 -4.13 14.65
C GLU A 322 27.89 -5.22 15.72
N LEU A 323 26.68 -5.75 15.93
CA LEU A 323 26.43 -6.85 16.87
C LEU A 323 27.16 -8.12 16.45
N GLU A 324 27.13 -8.48 15.16
CA GLU A 324 27.85 -9.62 14.62
C GLU A 324 29.37 -9.51 14.86
N SER A 325 29.93 -8.31 14.69
CA SER A 325 31.34 -8.05 14.99
C SER A 325 31.72 -8.29 16.45
N LYS A 326 30.76 -8.23 17.38
CA LYS A 326 30.87 -8.56 18.80
C LYS A 326 30.58 -10.05 19.09
N GLY A 327 30.31 -10.85 18.06
CA GLY A 327 29.93 -12.26 18.20
C GLY A 327 28.47 -12.51 18.56
N ILE A 328 27.61 -11.50 18.40
CA ILE A 328 26.17 -11.57 18.67
C ILE A 328 25.45 -11.74 17.33
N ILE A 329 24.89 -12.91 17.10
CA ILE A 329 24.17 -13.23 15.88
C ILE A 329 22.68 -13.01 16.12
N ILE A 330 22.07 -12.15 15.32
CA ILE A 330 20.63 -11.89 15.33
C ILE A 330 20.07 -11.97 13.92
N SER A 331 18.80 -12.27 13.84
CA SER A 331 18.00 -12.21 12.61
C SER A 331 17.12 -10.96 12.62
N VAL A 332 16.51 -10.63 11.49
CA VAL A 332 15.57 -9.50 11.38
C VAL A 332 14.21 -9.94 10.87
N MET A 333 13.19 -9.23 11.30
CA MET A 333 11.82 -9.38 10.77
C MET A 333 11.30 -8.05 10.25
N GLY A 334 10.61 -8.07 9.12
CA GLY A 334 9.99 -6.87 8.58
C GLY A 334 8.90 -7.15 7.54
N ASP A 335 8.35 -6.08 7.00
CA ASP A 335 7.11 -6.08 6.22
C ASP A 335 7.32 -5.65 4.74
N PHE A 336 8.55 -5.65 4.23
CA PHE A 336 8.79 -5.25 2.82
C PHE A 336 9.66 -6.26 2.06
N PRO A 337 9.30 -6.58 0.79
CA PRO A 337 9.95 -7.65 0.02
C PRO A 337 11.43 -7.41 -0.32
N GLY A 338 11.91 -6.16 -0.32
CA GLY A 338 13.28 -5.80 -0.65
C GLY A 338 14.32 -6.02 0.46
N MET A 339 13.93 -6.65 1.58
CA MET A 339 14.84 -6.89 2.71
C MET A 339 16.07 -7.72 2.30
N GLY A 340 15.89 -8.72 1.43
CA GLY A 340 16.98 -9.59 0.98
C GLY A 340 18.08 -8.87 0.18
N GLU A 341 17.85 -7.66 -0.28
CA GLU A 341 18.86 -6.82 -0.94
C GLU A 341 19.66 -5.96 0.07
N ILE A 342 19.18 -5.84 1.30
CA ILE A 342 19.74 -4.93 2.32
C ILE A 342 20.44 -5.69 3.45
N PHE A 343 19.82 -6.77 3.94
CA PHE A 343 20.29 -7.50 5.11
C PHE A 343 21.10 -8.75 4.71
N ASP A 344 22.23 -8.95 5.40
CA ASP A 344 23.11 -10.12 5.22
C ASP A 344 22.87 -11.21 6.29
N CYS A 345 21.87 -11.05 7.16
CA CYS A 345 21.46 -12.01 8.17
C CYS A 345 20.16 -12.73 7.79
N PRO A 346 19.72 -13.79 8.50
CA PRO A 346 18.43 -14.42 8.25
C PRO A 346 17.26 -13.44 8.36
N ILE A 347 16.28 -13.56 7.46
CA ILE A 347 15.18 -12.61 7.31
C ILE A 347 13.85 -13.32 7.47
N TYR A 348 13.00 -12.77 8.34
CA TYR A 348 11.64 -13.26 8.58
C TYR A 348 10.60 -12.24 8.12
N GLY A 349 9.58 -12.73 7.42
CA GLY A 349 8.45 -11.92 7.00
C GLY A 349 7.35 -11.90 8.04
N ASN A 350 6.93 -10.71 8.46
CA ASN A 350 5.84 -10.53 9.41
C ASN A 350 4.47 -10.78 8.75
N HIS A 351 3.42 -10.97 9.55
CA HIS A 351 2.05 -11.24 9.08
C HIS A 351 1.49 -10.12 8.16
N ASN A 352 2.01 -8.90 8.26
CA ASN A 352 1.64 -7.77 7.39
C ASN A 352 2.06 -7.94 5.92
N LEU A 353 3.01 -8.86 5.61
CA LEU A 353 3.27 -9.28 4.23
C LEU A 353 2.09 -10.02 3.60
N ASN A 354 1.09 -10.35 4.40
CA ASN A 354 -0.17 -10.93 3.98
C ASN A 354 -0.01 -12.19 3.12
N VAL A 355 0.70 -13.18 3.66
CA VAL A 355 1.01 -14.44 2.97
C VAL A 355 -0.24 -15.32 2.90
N TRP A 356 -0.90 -15.32 1.74
CA TRP A 356 -2.19 -16.00 1.51
C TRP A 356 -2.10 -17.28 0.69
N ASN A 357 -1.01 -17.48 -0.04
CA ASN A 357 -0.90 -18.60 -0.96
C ASN A 357 0.56 -19.01 -1.17
N SER A 358 0.74 -20.20 -1.72
CA SER A 358 2.05 -20.79 -1.98
C SER A 358 2.90 -20.01 -3.01
N PHE A 359 2.29 -19.24 -3.91
CA PHE A 359 3.04 -18.41 -4.85
C PHE A 359 3.71 -17.23 -4.14
N THR A 360 3.01 -16.63 -3.17
CA THR A 360 3.60 -15.59 -2.31
C THR A 360 4.78 -16.16 -1.52
N VAL A 361 4.63 -17.35 -0.94
CA VAL A 361 5.72 -18.03 -0.22
C VAL A 361 6.93 -18.23 -1.14
N LYS A 362 6.71 -18.76 -2.35
CA LYS A 362 7.79 -18.97 -3.31
C LYS A 362 8.50 -17.66 -3.69
N ASN A 363 7.74 -16.62 -4.02
CA ASN A 363 8.31 -15.33 -4.41
C ASN A 363 9.11 -14.69 -3.26
N LEU A 364 8.62 -14.77 -2.02
CA LEU A 364 9.34 -14.23 -0.86
C LEU A 364 10.59 -15.06 -0.55
N LYS A 365 10.56 -16.39 -0.74
CA LYS A 365 11.78 -17.21 -0.66
C LYS A 365 12.82 -16.79 -1.70
N GLU A 366 12.40 -16.57 -2.95
CA GLU A 366 13.28 -16.06 -4.02
C GLU A 366 13.81 -14.65 -3.71
N ALA A 367 13.06 -13.85 -2.94
CA ALA A 367 13.47 -12.54 -2.45
C ALA A 367 14.39 -12.60 -1.21
N GLY A 368 14.76 -13.80 -0.74
CA GLY A 368 15.75 -13.99 0.34
C GLY A 368 15.18 -14.18 1.73
N PHE A 369 13.88 -14.43 1.89
CA PHE A 369 13.29 -14.73 3.21
C PHE A 369 13.55 -16.18 3.62
N ASP A 370 13.87 -16.39 4.91
CA ASP A 370 14.11 -17.68 5.54
C ASP A 370 12.89 -18.25 6.24
N GLY A 371 11.97 -17.38 6.65
CA GLY A 371 10.69 -17.77 7.22
C GLY A 371 9.61 -16.70 7.08
N LEU A 372 8.34 -17.12 7.18
CA LEU A 372 7.18 -16.27 6.97
C LEU A 372 6.10 -16.55 8.01
N ILE A 373 5.53 -15.50 8.57
CA ILE A 373 4.29 -15.59 9.32
C ILE A 373 3.12 -15.55 8.35
N LEU A 374 2.28 -16.56 8.39
CA LEU A 374 1.07 -16.65 7.58
C LEU A 374 0.05 -15.59 7.98
N SER A 375 -0.75 -15.12 7.03
CA SER A 375 -1.82 -14.17 7.32
C SER A 375 -2.80 -14.72 8.35
N SER A 376 -3.11 -13.93 9.38
CA SER A 376 -4.13 -14.25 10.39
C SER A 376 -5.57 -14.24 9.85
N GLU A 377 -5.75 -13.87 8.58
CA GLU A 377 -7.03 -13.89 7.89
C GLU A 377 -7.35 -15.26 7.26
N LEU A 378 -6.38 -16.19 7.23
CA LEU A 378 -6.57 -17.54 6.71
C LEU A 378 -7.33 -18.45 7.68
N SER A 379 -8.23 -19.28 7.14
CA SER A 379 -8.81 -20.39 7.88
C SER A 379 -7.82 -21.55 8.02
N GLY A 380 -8.04 -22.45 8.99
CA GLY A 380 -7.22 -23.65 9.18
C GLY A 380 -7.15 -24.53 7.93
N ASN A 381 -8.27 -24.61 7.18
CA ASN A 381 -8.30 -25.35 5.92
C ASN A 381 -7.46 -24.70 4.81
N GLU A 382 -7.47 -23.38 4.69
CA GLU A 382 -6.63 -22.65 3.73
C GLU A 382 -5.14 -22.77 4.11
N ILE A 383 -4.80 -22.68 5.40
CA ILE A 383 -3.43 -22.91 5.90
C ILE A 383 -2.97 -24.32 5.54
N LYS A 384 -3.80 -25.35 5.78
CA LYS A 384 -3.50 -26.73 5.42
C LYS A 384 -3.20 -26.90 3.93
N GLN A 385 -4.00 -26.28 3.07
CA GLN A 385 -3.78 -26.30 1.62
C GLN A 385 -2.49 -25.58 1.24
N LEU A 386 -2.24 -24.41 1.82
CA LEU A 386 -1.02 -23.63 1.57
C LEU A 386 0.22 -24.42 1.97
N VAL A 387 0.26 -24.97 3.19
CA VAL A 387 1.40 -25.72 3.72
C VAL A 387 1.65 -26.98 2.91
N SER A 388 0.59 -27.73 2.54
CA SER A 388 0.73 -28.96 1.74
C SER A 388 1.43 -28.72 0.40
N LYS A 389 1.30 -27.54 -0.16
CA LYS A 389 1.90 -27.14 -1.46
C LYS A 389 3.30 -26.52 -1.34
N ASN A 390 3.77 -26.26 -0.12
CA ASN A 390 5.09 -25.69 0.13
C ASN A 390 6.10 -26.66 0.76
N ASN A 391 5.77 -27.95 0.86
CA ASN A 391 6.62 -28.97 1.49
C ASN A 391 8.00 -29.16 0.82
N THR A 392 8.20 -28.62 -0.36
CA THR A 392 9.48 -28.67 -1.09
C THR A 392 10.30 -27.37 -0.95
N THR A 393 9.72 -26.33 -0.37
CA THR A 393 10.44 -25.08 -0.12
C THR A 393 11.13 -25.16 1.24
N ASP A 394 12.42 -24.87 1.25
CA ASP A 394 13.19 -24.74 2.49
C ASP A 394 12.97 -23.33 3.07
N ILE A 395 11.76 -23.09 3.55
CA ILE A 395 11.35 -21.85 4.20
C ILE A 395 10.45 -22.19 5.38
N ASP A 396 10.70 -21.58 6.52
CA ASP A 396 9.90 -21.77 7.72
C ASP A 396 8.52 -21.09 7.59
N LEU A 397 7.46 -21.81 7.87
CA LEU A 397 6.09 -21.29 7.91
C LEU A 397 5.58 -21.29 9.35
N GLU A 398 5.17 -20.12 9.82
CA GLU A 398 4.72 -19.89 11.18
C GLU A 398 3.32 -19.26 11.20
N MET A 399 2.56 -19.50 12.28
CA MET A 399 1.26 -18.85 12.46
C MET A 399 1.07 -18.35 13.90
N ILE A 400 0.41 -17.21 14.04
CA ILE A 400 0.03 -16.69 15.35
C ILE A 400 -1.19 -17.47 15.86
N VAL A 401 -1.09 -18.03 17.07
CA VAL A 401 -2.17 -18.81 17.71
C VAL A 401 -2.73 -18.16 18.97
N ASN A 402 -2.02 -17.16 19.51
CA ASN A 402 -2.46 -16.40 20.67
C ASN A 402 -1.93 -14.98 20.62
N GLY A 403 -2.75 -14.01 21.03
CA GLY A 403 -2.35 -12.61 21.23
C GLY A 403 -3.37 -11.59 20.75
N ASN A 404 -3.16 -10.34 21.15
CA ASN A 404 -3.92 -9.21 20.65
C ASN A 404 -3.29 -8.70 19.36
N LEU A 405 -3.82 -9.15 18.21
CA LEU A 405 -3.27 -8.84 16.91
C LEU A 405 -3.28 -7.34 16.61
N GLU A 406 -2.23 -6.87 15.99
CA GLU A 406 -2.20 -5.56 15.36
C GLU A 406 -3.05 -5.60 14.09
N VAL A 407 -4.08 -4.75 14.02
CA VAL A 407 -5.04 -4.75 12.91
C VAL A 407 -4.81 -3.61 11.93
N ILE A 408 -4.21 -2.51 12.36
CA ILE A 408 -3.88 -1.37 11.50
C ILE A 408 -2.59 -0.72 12.01
N VAL A 409 -1.68 -0.44 11.08
CA VAL A 409 -0.56 0.48 11.29
C VAL A 409 -0.75 1.71 10.43
N SER A 410 -0.57 2.90 10.99
CA SER A 410 -0.70 4.16 10.27
C SER A 410 0.51 5.05 10.49
N LYS A 411 0.97 5.69 9.41
CA LYS A 411 1.98 6.77 9.51
C LYS A 411 1.44 8.04 10.17
N ASP A 412 0.13 8.16 10.31
CA ASP A 412 -0.46 9.30 11.01
C ASP A 412 -0.28 9.15 12.53
N ASP A 413 0.24 10.19 13.16
CA ASP A 413 0.38 10.29 14.61
C ASP A 413 -0.98 10.55 15.27
N PHE A 414 -1.60 9.50 15.81
CA PHE A 414 -2.89 9.59 16.49
C PHE A 414 -2.78 10.16 17.90
N SER A 415 -1.58 10.33 18.47
CA SER A 415 -1.40 10.97 19.78
C SER A 415 -1.89 12.42 19.80
N ASN A 416 -1.89 13.07 18.66
CA ASN A 416 -2.32 14.45 18.46
C ASN A 416 -3.74 14.58 17.87
N LEU A 417 -4.48 13.49 17.73
CA LEU A 417 -5.85 13.56 17.23
C LEU A 417 -6.82 14.02 18.33
N ASN A 418 -7.76 14.86 17.91
CA ASN A 418 -8.93 15.20 18.69
C ASN A 418 -10.11 14.29 18.31
N ASP A 419 -11.15 14.27 19.14
CA ASP A 419 -12.38 13.54 18.88
C ASP A 419 -12.90 13.78 17.46
N GLY A 420 -13.11 12.71 16.73
CA GLY A 420 -13.70 12.73 15.40
C GLY A 420 -15.25 12.74 15.44
N LYS A 421 -15.84 12.73 14.26
CA LYS A 421 -17.32 12.63 14.12
C LYS A 421 -17.84 11.30 14.65
N ASP A 422 -17.13 10.22 14.37
CA ASP A 422 -17.58 8.84 14.63
C ASP A 422 -16.77 8.14 15.73
N PHE A 423 -15.72 8.77 16.28
CA PHE A 423 -14.86 8.21 17.31
C PHE A 423 -14.46 9.23 18.39
N ILE A 424 -14.05 8.70 19.56
CA ILE A 424 -13.44 9.44 20.68
C ILE A 424 -12.04 8.88 20.89
N ILE A 425 -11.07 9.75 21.18
CA ILE A 425 -9.72 9.35 21.57
C ILE A 425 -9.46 9.78 23.00
N HIS A 426 -9.11 8.81 23.84
CA HIS A 426 -8.67 9.02 25.21
C HIS A 426 -7.14 8.84 25.26
N ASN A 427 -6.40 9.95 25.28
CA ASN A 427 -4.96 9.91 25.34
C ASN A 427 -4.47 9.66 26.77
N ASN A 428 -3.58 8.70 26.94
CA ASN A 428 -2.75 8.45 28.12
C ASN A 428 -1.28 8.75 27.81
N ALA A 429 -0.38 8.62 28.78
CA ALA A 429 1.04 8.92 28.59
C ALA A 429 1.68 8.03 27.49
N ASP A 430 1.38 6.73 27.52
CA ASP A 430 2.07 5.72 26.71
C ASP A 430 1.20 5.13 25.59
N TYR A 431 -0.10 5.36 25.61
CA TYR A 431 -1.05 4.83 24.63
C TYR A 431 -2.31 5.69 24.52
N ALA A 432 -3.09 5.47 23.50
CA ALA A 432 -4.45 6.04 23.40
C ALA A 432 -5.49 4.92 23.33
N ILE A 433 -6.73 5.24 23.65
CA ILE A 433 -7.88 4.37 23.41
C ILE A 433 -8.76 5.02 22.36
N LEU A 434 -8.95 4.33 21.25
CA LEU A 434 -9.87 4.71 20.18
C LEU A 434 -11.23 4.05 20.44
N GLU A 435 -12.26 4.86 20.70
CA GLU A 435 -13.63 4.39 20.97
C GLU A 435 -14.58 4.77 19.85
N ASP A 436 -15.35 3.81 19.30
CA ASP A 436 -16.41 4.05 18.34
C ASP A 436 -17.63 4.68 19.06
N LYS A 437 -18.08 5.86 18.61
CA LYS A 437 -19.20 6.57 19.22
C LYS A 437 -20.54 5.87 19.09
N LYS A 438 -20.75 5.13 18.02
CA LYS A 438 -21.99 4.39 17.76
C LYS A 438 -21.99 3.04 18.48
N ARG A 439 -20.82 2.41 18.51
CA ARG A 439 -20.61 1.09 19.06
C ARG A 439 -19.64 1.18 20.24
N LYS A 440 -20.03 1.84 21.32
CA LYS A 440 -19.21 2.13 22.52
C LYS A 440 -18.46 0.94 23.11
N LYS A 441 -18.89 -0.30 22.81
CA LYS A 441 -18.19 -1.52 23.20
C LYS A 441 -16.90 -1.77 22.41
N PHE A 442 -16.70 -1.10 21.27
CA PHE A 442 -15.49 -1.22 20.49
C PHE A 442 -14.50 -0.15 20.93
N LYS A 443 -13.52 -0.61 21.71
CA LYS A 443 -12.40 0.18 22.21
C LYS A 443 -11.11 -0.50 21.78
N TYR A 444 -10.29 0.22 21.04
CA TYR A 444 -9.01 -0.28 20.54
C TYR A 444 -7.88 0.45 21.22
N LYS A 445 -6.89 -0.29 21.69
CA LYS A 445 -5.64 0.30 22.19
C LYS A 445 -4.84 0.79 20.98
N VAL A 446 -4.30 2.00 21.07
CA VAL A 446 -3.42 2.60 20.07
C VAL A 446 -2.09 2.87 20.71
N LEU A 447 -1.05 2.28 20.16
CA LEU A 447 0.34 2.47 20.60
C LEU A 447 1.07 3.34 19.60
N PHE A 448 2.16 3.93 20.03
CA PHE A 448 2.97 4.82 19.20
C PHE A 448 4.42 4.32 19.22
N ASP A 449 4.98 4.08 18.04
CA ASP A 449 6.37 3.71 17.93
C ASP A 449 7.30 4.93 17.95
N TYR A 450 8.61 4.68 17.90
CA TYR A 450 9.63 5.72 17.92
C TYR A 450 9.52 6.71 16.73
N ASN A 451 8.92 6.30 15.62
CA ASN A 451 8.61 7.15 14.47
C ASN A 451 7.22 7.82 14.56
N LYS A 452 6.53 7.66 15.73
CA LYS A 452 5.15 8.12 15.95
C LYS A 452 4.14 7.52 14.99
N GLN A 453 4.41 6.36 14.46
CA GLN A 453 3.42 5.57 13.76
C GLN A 453 2.41 5.04 14.78
N SER A 454 1.16 4.98 14.39
CA SER A 454 0.07 4.55 15.26
C SER A 454 -0.29 3.10 14.99
N HIS A 455 -0.16 2.25 15.99
CA HIS A 455 -0.46 0.81 15.95
C HIS A 455 -1.80 0.56 16.65
N ILE A 456 -2.81 0.17 15.90
CA ILE A 456 -4.14 -0.14 16.44
C ILE A 456 -4.21 -1.64 16.73
N ILE A 457 -4.38 -1.96 18.00
CA ILE A 457 -4.38 -3.33 18.51
C ILE A 457 -5.82 -3.81 18.63
N ASN A 458 -6.09 -5.05 18.19
CA ASN A 458 -7.42 -5.65 18.33
C ASN A 458 -7.84 -5.69 19.81
N LYS A 459 -9.12 -5.37 20.05
CA LYS A 459 -9.67 -5.39 21.42
C LYS A 459 -9.78 -6.80 22.00
N ASP A 460 -9.98 -7.81 21.15
CA ASP A 460 -10.14 -9.20 21.52
C ASP A 460 -8.85 -9.98 21.24
N CYS A 461 -8.48 -10.89 22.12
CA CYS A 461 -7.30 -11.73 21.98
C CYS A 461 -7.62 -12.95 21.11
N LEU A 462 -6.80 -13.20 20.09
CA LEU A 462 -6.82 -14.49 19.39
C LEU A 462 -6.43 -15.59 20.38
N CYS A 463 -7.17 -16.71 20.37
CA CYS A 463 -6.85 -17.88 21.17
C CYS A 463 -7.31 -19.16 20.47
N LEU A 464 -6.34 -19.90 19.95
CA LEU A 464 -6.58 -21.15 19.21
C LEU A 464 -6.23 -22.39 20.03
N ILE A 465 -6.27 -22.31 21.35
CA ILE A 465 -5.86 -23.41 22.25
C ILE A 465 -6.72 -24.68 22.03
N GLU A 466 -8.01 -24.53 21.76
CA GLU A 466 -8.90 -25.64 21.48
C GLU A 466 -8.60 -26.32 20.13
N GLU A 467 -7.96 -25.62 19.20
CA GLU A 467 -7.64 -26.10 17.85
C GLU A 467 -6.24 -26.74 17.76
N MET A 468 -5.52 -26.84 18.89
CA MET A 468 -4.13 -27.31 18.89
C MET A 468 -3.96 -28.71 18.34
N ASN A 469 -4.94 -29.61 18.51
CA ASN A 469 -4.89 -30.96 17.93
C ASN A 469 -4.92 -30.95 16.40
N GLU A 470 -5.64 -30.03 15.80
CA GLU A 470 -5.64 -29.80 14.35
C GLU A 470 -4.35 -29.08 13.91
N ILE A 471 -3.95 -28.01 14.61
CA ILE A 471 -2.78 -27.19 14.31
C ILE A 471 -1.49 -28.04 14.29
N LYS A 472 -1.33 -29.00 15.24
CA LYS A 472 -0.21 -29.95 15.23
C LYS A 472 -0.10 -30.78 13.95
N GLN A 473 -1.18 -30.90 13.20
CA GLN A 473 -1.24 -31.70 11.96
C GLN A 473 -1.12 -30.88 10.69
N LEU A 474 -1.10 -29.54 10.79
CA LEU A 474 -0.99 -28.66 9.62
C LEU A 474 0.35 -28.76 8.91
N GLY A 475 1.44 -29.10 9.64
CA GLY A 475 2.79 -29.19 9.09
C GLY A 475 3.53 -27.84 9.08
N ILE A 476 3.06 -26.84 9.84
CA ILE A 476 3.78 -25.59 10.08
C ILE A 476 5.01 -25.83 10.98
N ASP A 477 6.01 -24.98 10.87
CA ASP A 477 7.29 -25.12 11.59
C ASP A 477 7.23 -24.61 13.02
N SER A 478 6.44 -23.56 13.28
CA SER A 478 6.16 -23.11 14.64
C SER A 478 4.83 -22.37 14.77
N ILE A 479 4.33 -22.38 15.99
CA ILE A 479 3.24 -21.53 16.46
C ILE A 479 3.82 -20.33 17.18
N ILE A 480 3.18 -19.18 17.04
CA ILE A 480 3.62 -17.93 17.64
C ILE A 480 2.63 -17.50 18.72
N LEU A 481 3.18 -17.19 19.90
CA LEU A 481 2.46 -16.53 20.98
C LEU A 481 2.84 -15.05 20.97
N ASP A 482 1.89 -14.17 20.68
CA ASP A 482 2.12 -12.72 20.73
C ASP A 482 1.83 -12.20 22.14
N CYS A 483 2.88 -12.02 22.91
CA CYS A 483 2.84 -11.54 24.28
C CYS A 483 3.22 -10.05 24.39
N ARG A 484 3.38 -9.34 23.27
CA ARG A 484 3.64 -7.90 23.30
C ARG A 484 2.53 -7.19 24.08
N TYR A 485 2.91 -6.14 24.76
CA TYR A 485 2.01 -5.29 25.55
C TYR A 485 1.34 -5.98 26.74
N SER A 486 1.87 -7.15 27.15
CA SER A 486 1.46 -7.93 28.30
C SER A 486 2.56 -7.94 29.39
N ASN A 487 2.21 -8.37 30.58
CA ASN A 487 3.19 -8.51 31.64
C ASN A 487 3.85 -9.91 31.68
N GLU A 488 4.91 -10.06 32.49
CA GLU A 488 5.70 -11.30 32.60
C GLU A 488 4.84 -12.48 33.07
N LYS A 489 3.90 -12.25 33.99
CA LYS A 489 3.00 -13.28 34.52
C LYS A 489 2.10 -13.84 33.41
N TYR A 490 1.53 -12.98 32.55
CA TYR A 490 0.77 -13.41 31.40
C TYR A 490 1.64 -14.24 30.46
N THR A 491 2.83 -13.72 30.12
CA THR A 491 3.78 -14.38 29.22
C THR A 491 4.13 -15.78 29.69
N THR A 492 4.50 -15.94 30.97
CA THR A 492 4.85 -17.25 31.57
C THR A 492 3.65 -18.22 31.55
N ASN A 493 2.46 -17.75 31.94
CA ASN A 493 1.27 -18.59 32.00
C ASN A 493 0.86 -19.08 30.61
N ILE A 494 0.80 -18.18 29.62
CA ILE A 494 0.38 -18.54 28.25
C ILE A 494 1.38 -19.51 27.63
N LEU A 495 2.68 -19.24 27.79
CA LEU A 495 3.74 -20.12 27.31
C LEU A 495 3.68 -21.51 27.94
N SER A 496 3.44 -21.60 29.24
CA SER A 496 3.29 -22.89 29.95
C SER A 496 2.12 -23.70 29.41
N ILE A 497 0.95 -23.05 29.19
CA ILE A 497 -0.25 -23.71 28.69
C ILE A 497 -0.04 -24.22 27.26
N TYR A 498 0.49 -23.38 26.36
CA TYR A 498 0.72 -23.80 24.98
C TYR A 498 1.83 -24.84 24.86
N ASN A 499 2.89 -24.76 25.66
CA ASN A 499 3.92 -25.79 25.71
C ASN A 499 3.36 -27.14 26.17
N ASP A 500 2.43 -27.14 27.13
CA ASP A 500 1.75 -28.35 27.56
C ASP A 500 0.74 -28.89 26.52
N SER A 501 0.08 -28.01 25.76
CA SER A 501 -0.86 -28.39 24.68
C SER A 501 -0.19 -29.06 23.48
N LEU A 502 1.14 -28.89 23.31
CA LEU A 502 1.89 -29.60 22.26
C LEU A 502 2.04 -31.10 22.56
N LYS A 503 1.88 -31.52 23.81
CA LYS A 503 1.79 -32.92 24.17
C LYS A 503 0.45 -33.51 23.70
N ASP A 504 0.29 -34.83 23.82
CA ASP A 504 -1.00 -35.46 23.54
C ASP A 504 -2.02 -35.05 24.62
N ARG A 505 -2.98 -34.25 24.22
CA ARG A 505 -4.07 -33.72 25.04
C ARG A 505 -5.40 -34.02 24.36
N ASP A 506 -6.40 -34.39 25.14
CA ASP A 506 -7.76 -34.52 24.62
C ASP A 506 -8.48 -33.17 24.56
N ASP A 507 -9.61 -33.10 23.91
CA ASP A 507 -10.37 -31.87 23.71
C ASP A 507 -10.94 -31.33 25.03
N GLU A 508 -11.15 -32.16 26.05
CA GLU A 508 -11.58 -31.73 27.38
C GLU A 508 -10.46 -30.98 28.11
N GLU A 509 -9.23 -31.50 28.01
CA GLU A 509 -8.04 -30.82 28.58
C GLU A 509 -7.79 -29.48 27.88
N LEU A 510 -7.87 -29.42 26.55
CA LEU A 510 -7.73 -28.19 25.80
C LEU A 510 -8.82 -27.17 26.16
N SER A 511 -10.05 -27.59 26.36
CA SER A 511 -11.13 -26.71 26.84
C SER A 511 -10.87 -26.19 28.26
N LYS A 512 -10.28 -26.99 29.16
CA LYS A 512 -9.84 -26.52 30.49
C LYS A 512 -8.76 -25.42 30.37
N TYR A 513 -7.81 -25.57 29.45
CA TYR A 513 -6.80 -24.54 29.19
C TYR A 513 -7.42 -23.23 28.70
N LYS A 514 -8.44 -23.29 27.85
CA LYS A 514 -9.19 -22.10 27.43
C LYS A 514 -9.77 -21.35 28.62
N TYR A 515 -10.43 -22.04 29.56
CA TYR A 515 -10.95 -21.39 30.76
C TYR A 515 -9.84 -20.77 31.61
N GLN A 516 -8.69 -21.43 31.78
CA GLN A 516 -7.54 -20.85 32.48
C GLN A 516 -7.04 -19.57 31.78
N ILE A 517 -6.96 -19.56 30.42
CA ILE A 517 -6.58 -18.38 29.67
C ILE A 517 -7.59 -17.25 29.89
N MET A 518 -8.88 -17.55 29.89
CA MET A 518 -9.94 -16.55 30.16
C MET A 518 -9.80 -15.91 31.54
N ASP A 519 -9.37 -16.65 32.54
CA ASP A 519 -9.23 -16.17 33.92
C ASP A 519 -8.14 -15.11 34.10
N PHE A 520 -7.06 -15.19 33.32
CA PHE A 520 -5.96 -14.23 33.40
C PHE A 520 -5.83 -13.29 32.19
N SER A 521 -6.62 -13.50 31.15
CA SER A 521 -6.65 -12.62 29.98
C SER A 521 -7.29 -11.27 30.33
N GLN A 522 -6.67 -10.18 29.88
CA GLN A 522 -7.21 -8.83 30.07
C GLN A 522 -8.29 -8.46 29.04
N SER A 523 -8.50 -9.29 28.03
CA SER A 523 -9.45 -9.08 26.93
C SER A 523 -10.29 -10.33 26.69
N TYR A 524 -11.42 -10.15 26.00
CA TYR A 524 -12.18 -11.29 25.48
C TYR A 524 -11.32 -12.09 24.51
N ILE A 525 -11.55 -13.40 24.48
CA ILE A 525 -10.86 -14.31 23.55
C ILE A 525 -11.79 -14.72 22.41
N ASN A 526 -11.21 -14.90 21.23
CA ASN A 526 -11.92 -15.42 20.05
C ASN A 526 -10.99 -16.29 19.19
N LYS A 527 -11.54 -16.93 18.17
CA LYS A 527 -10.79 -17.80 17.25
C LYS A 527 -10.37 -17.08 15.94
N GLY A 528 -10.62 -15.79 15.85
CA GLY A 528 -10.34 -15.02 14.64
C GLY A 528 -11.01 -15.62 13.40
N ASN A 529 -10.29 -15.61 12.29
CA ASN A 529 -10.74 -16.18 11.01
C ASN A 529 -10.44 -17.69 10.87
N TYR A 530 -9.79 -18.31 11.86
CA TYR A 530 -9.29 -19.68 11.74
C TYR A 530 -10.39 -20.72 11.42
N ILE A 531 -11.58 -20.57 11.98
CA ILE A 531 -12.69 -21.51 11.79
C ILE A 531 -13.39 -21.32 10.44
N GLU A 532 -13.80 -20.10 10.12
CA GLU A 532 -14.71 -19.83 9.01
C GLU A 532 -14.04 -19.13 7.82
N GLY A 533 -12.85 -18.55 8.03
CA GLY A 533 -12.22 -17.70 7.04
C GLY A 533 -13.01 -16.40 6.80
N ARG A 534 -12.55 -15.60 5.85
CA ARG A 534 -13.12 -14.28 5.55
C ARG A 534 -14.40 -14.30 4.69
N LEU A 535 -14.68 -15.42 4.03
CA LEU A 535 -15.80 -15.52 3.07
C LEU A 535 -17.20 -15.58 3.70
N HIS A 536 -17.31 -15.64 5.04
CA HIS A 536 -18.61 -15.70 5.73
C HIS A 536 -19.20 -14.34 6.14
N GLU A 537 -18.45 -13.24 6.07
CA GLU A 537 -18.99 -11.91 6.39
C GLU A 537 -20.12 -11.45 5.42
N ASP A 538 -20.08 -11.93 4.16
CA ASP A 538 -21.09 -11.56 3.15
C ASP A 538 -22.48 -12.20 3.35
N LYS A 539 -22.62 -13.18 4.23
CA LYS A 539 -23.90 -13.87 4.47
C LYS A 539 -24.77 -13.22 5.55
N HIS A 540 -24.19 -12.39 6.41
CA HIS A 540 -24.90 -11.76 7.52
C HIS A 540 -25.43 -10.35 7.22
N GLU A 541 -25.05 -9.72 6.09
CA GLU A 541 -25.61 -8.44 5.68
C GLU A 541 -26.93 -8.56 4.90
N ASN A 542 -27.37 -9.77 4.54
CA ASN A 542 -28.61 -10.04 3.79
C ASN A 542 -29.66 -10.84 4.55
N SER A 543 -29.61 -10.89 5.89
CA SER A 543 -30.65 -11.52 6.72
C SER A 543 -31.30 -10.51 7.69
#